data_19c018ffeab35249dbaf3988dd0c756d
#
_entry.id   19c018ffeab35249dbaf3988dd0c756d
#
_cell.length_a   1.000
_cell.length_b   1.000
_cell.length_c   1.000
_cell.angle_alpha   90.00
_cell.angle_beta   90.00
_cell.angle_gamma   90.00
#
_symmetry.space_group_name_H-M   'P 1'
#
loop_
_entity.id
_entity.type
_entity.pdbx_description
1 polymer ?
#
loop_
_entity_poly.entity_id
_entity_poly.type
_entity_poly.pdbx_seq_one_letter_code
_entity_poly.pdbx_strand_id
1 'polypeptide(L)'
;RSPIQLCFVGQLDNNPVLMNIIDKTIDSLSNKEIERIVQTYTVGLKYEYSLLDTIYQNRTSITFVALVIIIILVIIGQSIKKRTELFMQKRETEILREKAELDRLTGIYNQSTFYEKAREILNQNEEDFCLIYMNINRFQVINDLYGIEEGDRLLAYIGKYLKDYMNNHSHTLVCRLTTDHFLILTTQSEYKKNKKIDILKDYPLDFNSALRFGIYFIEDKSLSVHIMADRAAMAAKSIKNR
;
A
#
# COMPACT_ATOMS: atom_id res chain seq x y z
N ARG A 1 18.79 -64.92 0.77
CA ARG A 1 20.00 -64.91 -0.08
C ARG A 1 20.01 -66.21 -0.86
N SER A 2 19.76 -66.14 -2.17
CA SER A 2 19.88 -67.30 -3.03
C SER A 2 21.37 -67.70 -3.16
N PRO A 3 21.70 -68.96 -3.08
CA PRO A 3 23.10 -69.39 -3.26
C PRO A 3 23.58 -69.01 -4.64
N ILE A 4 24.77 -68.43 -4.71
CA ILE A 4 25.44 -68.12 -5.98
C ILE A 4 25.79 -69.47 -6.64
N GLN A 5 25.15 -69.80 -7.77
CA GLN A 5 25.52 -70.91 -8.60
C GLN A 5 26.48 -70.44 -9.69
N LEU A 6 27.69 -70.94 -9.65
CA LEU A 6 28.66 -70.77 -10.71
C LEU A 6 28.43 -71.83 -11.78
N CYS A 7 28.05 -71.39 -12.97
CA CYS A 7 27.84 -72.24 -14.11
C CYS A 7 28.87 -71.91 -15.17
N PHE A 8 29.56 -72.89 -15.68
CA PHE A 8 30.39 -72.78 -16.90
C PHE A 8 29.57 -73.21 -18.11
N VAL A 9 29.46 -72.34 -19.10
CA VAL A 9 28.76 -72.65 -20.33
C VAL A 9 29.85 -72.94 -21.36
N GLY A 10 29.97 -74.19 -21.80
CA GLY A 10 30.83 -74.63 -22.85
C GLY A 10 30.02 -75.07 -24.08
N GLN A 11 30.60 -74.89 -25.25
CA GLN A 11 29.99 -75.32 -26.49
C GLN A 11 29.99 -76.86 -26.56
N LEU A 12 28.84 -77.45 -26.84
CA LEU A 12 28.58 -78.90 -26.70
C LEU A 12 29.51 -79.85 -27.56
N ASP A 13 30.25 -79.32 -28.53
CA ASP A 13 31.10 -80.06 -29.43
C ASP A 13 32.55 -80.31 -28.96
N ASN A 14 32.87 -79.84 -27.76
CA ASN A 14 34.22 -79.93 -27.21
C ASN A 14 34.38 -80.98 -26.14
N ASN A 15 34.98 -82.03 -26.47
CA ASN A 15 35.63 -83.05 -25.63
C ASN A 15 34.96 -83.31 -24.25
N PRO A 16 34.08 -84.29 -24.16
CA PRO A 16 33.35 -84.65 -22.95
C PRO A 16 34.25 -84.98 -21.74
N VAL A 17 35.50 -85.41 -22.04
CA VAL A 17 36.49 -85.69 -21.01
C VAL A 17 36.95 -84.37 -20.29
N LEU A 18 37.09 -83.30 -21.04
CA LEU A 18 37.50 -82.03 -20.50
C LEU A 18 36.37 -81.43 -19.59
N MET A 19 35.10 -81.52 -20.00
CA MET A 19 33.98 -81.08 -19.24
C MET A 19 33.85 -81.88 -17.95
N ASN A 20 34.03 -83.18 -17.99
CA ASN A 20 34.00 -84.00 -16.79
C ASN A 20 35.13 -83.67 -15.81
N ILE A 21 36.31 -83.28 -16.31
CA ILE A 21 37.40 -82.83 -15.46
C ILE A 21 37.08 -81.45 -14.82
N ILE A 22 36.52 -80.55 -15.60
CA ILE A 22 36.09 -79.20 -15.09
C ILE A 22 35.03 -79.36 -14.03
N ASP A 23 33.97 -80.14 -14.25
CA ASP A 23 32.92 -80.40 -13.28
C ASP A 23 33.47 -81.03 -12.00
N LYS A 24 34.28 -82.05 -12.10
CA LYS A 24 34.95 -82.65 -10.94
C LYS A 24 35.87 -81.67 -10.22
N THR A 25 36.51 -80.77 -10.91
CA THR A 25 37.39 -79.81 -10.31
C THR A 25 36.54 -78.70 -9.55
N ILE A 26 35.39 -78.29 -10.13
CA ILE A 26 34.47 -77.38 -9.54
C ILE A 26 33.86 -78.00 -8.29
N ASP A 27 33.43 -79.23 -8.39
CA ASP A 27 32.82 -79.94 -7.25
C ASP A 27 33.82 -80.22 -6.12
N SER A 28 35.14 -80.25 -6.43
CA SER A 28 36.19 -80.43 -5.43
C SER A 28 36.59 -79.16 -4.71
N LEU A 29 36.12 -77.96 -5.19
CA LEU A 29 36.36 -76.68 -4.50
C LEU A 29 35.58 -76.60 -3.24
N SER A 30 36.25 -76.33 -2.17
CA SER A 30 35.54 -76.04 -0.90
C SER A 30 34.81 -74.68 -0.94
N ASN A 31 33.72 -74.59 -0.23
CA ASN A 31 32.97 -73.31 -0.11
C ASN A 31 33.86 -72.11 0.28
N LYS A 32 34.92 -72.35 1.03
CA LYS A 32 35.92 -71.36 1.40
C LYS A 32 36.76 -70.86 0.25
N GLU A 33 37.11 -71.76 -0.66
CA GLU A 33 37.88 -71.43 -1.87
C GLU A 33 37.02 -70.65 -2.86
N ILE A 34 35.74 -71.04 -3.02
CA ILE A 34 34.75 -70.33 -3.84
C ILE A 34 34.55 -68.91 -3.29
N GLU A 35 34.34 -68.75 -1.99
CA GLU A 35 34.24 -67.42 -1.38
C GLU A 35 35.49 -66.54 -1.58
N ARG A 36 36.69 -67.19 -1.47
CA ARG A 36 37.94 -66.47 -1.67
C ARG A 36 38.13 -66.03 -3.13
N ILE A 37 37.77 -66.83 -4.11
CA ILE A 37 37.78 -66.50 -5.53
C ILE A 37 36.78 -65.35 -5.79
N VAL A 38 35.56 -65.47 -5.31
CA VAL A 38 34.53 -64.43 -5.45
C VAL A 38 35.00 -63.13 -4.81
N GLN A 39 35.55 -63.18 -3.60
CA GLN A 39 36.09 -61.96 -2.96
C GLN A 39 37.24 -61.35 -3.74
N THR A 40 38.16 -62.15 -4.28
CA THR A 40 39.34 -61.63 -4.99
C THR A 40 38.94 -60.96 -6.30
N TYR A 41 37.96 -61.49 -6.99
CA TYR A 41 37.58 -60.99 -8.33
C TYR A 41 36.35 -60.05 -8.33
N THR A 42 35.52 -60.02 -7.26
CA THR A 42 34.38 -59.11 -7.17
C THR A 42 34.61 -57.89 -6.29
N VAL A 43 35.56 -57.96 -5.34
CA VAL A 43 35.89 -56.80 -4.47
C VAL A 43 36.60 -55.64 -5.21
N GLY A 44 37.12 -55.92 -6.43
CA GLY A 44 37.75 -54.90 -7.25
C GLY A 44 36.83 -54.03 -8.09
N LEU A 45 35.55 -54.37 -8.19
CA LEU A 45 34.55 -53.60 -8.94
C LEU A 45 33.79 -52.67 -7.99
N LYS A 46 34.48 -51.63 -7.51
CA LYS A 46 33.80 -50.49 -6.88
C LYS A 46 32.98 -49.81 -7.96
N TYR A 47 31.68 -50.13 -8.04
CA TYR A 47 30.79 -49.38 -8.89
C TYR A 47 30.69 -47.95 -8.35
N GLU A 48 31.33 -47.02 -9.05
CA GLU A 48 31.15 -45.59 -8.71
C GLU A 48 29.80 -45.13 -9.27
N TYR A 49 28.86 -44.90 -8.35
CA TYR A 49 27.56 -44.37 -8.72
C TYR A 49 27.72 -43.02 -9.43
N SER A 50 27.33 -42.99 -10.70
CA SER A 50 27.21 -41.76 -11.45
C SER A 50 26.10 -40.88 -10.89
N LEU A 51 26.20 -39.56 -11.07
CA LEU A 51 25.11 -38.62 -10.73
C LEU A 51 23.80 -39.06 -11.40
N LEU A 52 23.86 -39.61 -12.62
CA LEU A 52 22.70 -40.12 -13.35
C LEU A 52 22.05 -41.31 -12.64
N ASP A 53 22.83 -42.24 -12.06
CA ASP A 53 22.33 -43.39 -11.33
C ASP A 53 21.62 -42.93 -10.05
N THR A 54 22.16 -41.93 -9.36
CA THR A 54 21.58 -41.34 -8.17
C THR A 54 20.23 -40.64 -8.48
N ILE A 55 20.16 -39.91 -9.59
CA ILE A 55 18.91 -39.27 -10.07
C ILE A 55 17.89 -40.34 -10.45
N TYR A 56 18.31 -41.39 -11.16
CA TYR A 56 17.41 -42.45 -11.59
C TYR A 56 16.85 -43.26 -10.42
N GLN A 57 17.68 -43.54 -9.41
CA GLN A 57 17.30 -44.25 -8.20
C GLN A 57 16.32 -43.46 -7.34
N ASN A 58 16.47 -42.11 -7.32
CA ASN A 58 15.64 -41.21 -6.50
C ASN A 58 14.59 -40.45 -7.33
N ARG A 59 14.30 -40.85 -8.56
CA ARG A 59 13.41 -40.12 -9.48
C ARG A 59 12.05 -39.75 -8.88
N THR A 60 11.44 -40.66 -8.10
CA THR A 60 10.12 -40.41 -7.46
C THR A 60 10.20 -39.33 -6.38
N SER A 61 11.27 -39.33 -5.59
CA SER A 61 11.51 -38.30 -4.57
C SER A 61 11.79 -36.94 -5.19
N ILE A 62 12.58 -36.90 -6.26
CA ILE A 62 12.91 -35.67 -7.01
C ILE A 62 11.66 -35.08 -7.66
N THR A 63 10.82 -35.91 -8.30
CA THR A 63 9.57 -35.45 -8.91
C THR A 63 8.60 -34.90 -7.84
N PHE A 64 8.51 -35.57 -6.69
CA PHE A 64 7.68 -35.08 -5.58
C PHE A 64 8.15 -33.72 -5.05
N VAL A 65 9.46 -33.55 -4.82
CA VAL A 65 10.05 -32.28 -4.39
C VAL A 65 9.80 -31.16 -5.42
N ALA A 66 10.00 -31.45 -6.70
CA ALA A 66 9.74 -30.51 -7.79
C ALA A 66 8.26 -30.06 -7.80
N LEU A 67 7.33 -30.99 -7.59
CA LEU A 67 5.90 -30.72 -7.54
C LEU A 67 5.54 -29.82 -6.34
N VAL A 68 6.11 -30.07 -5.18
CA VAL A 68 5.93 -29.25 -3.97
C VAL A 68 6.47 -27.81 -4.23
N ILE A 69 7.64 -27.69 -4.84
CA ILE A 69 8.21 -26.38 -5.19
C ILE A 69 7.28 -25.60 -6.14
N ILE A 70 6.73 -26.26 -7.15
CA ILE A 70 5.78 -25.63 -8.08
C ILE A 70 4.54 -25.14 -7.36
N ILE A 71 3.97 -25.95 -6.46
CA ILE A 71 2.80 -25.56 -5.66
C ILE A 71 3.12 -24.32 -4.79
N ILE A 72 4.29 -24.31 -4.14
CA ILE A 72 4.73 -23.15 -3.33
C ILE A 72 4.85 -21.90 -4.20
N LEU A 73 5.46 -22.00 -5.38
CA LEU A 73 5.61 -20.88 -6.31
C LEU A 73 4.25 -20.34 -6.78
N VAL A 74 3.29 -21.22 -7.06
CA VAL A 74 1.92 -20.83 -7.41
C VAL A 74 1.24 -20.09 -6.25
N ILE A 75 1.35 -20.60 -5.02
CA ILE A 75 0.77 -19.95 -3.82
C ILE A 75 1.40 -18.58 -3.61
N ILE A 76 2.72 -18.46 -3.73
CA ILE A 76 3.44 -17.18 -3.61
C ILE A 76 2.96 -16.21 -4.70
N GLY A 77 2.89 -16.67 -5.95
CA GLY A 77 2.41 -15.86 -7.08
C GLY A 77 0.99 -15.33 -6.86
N GLN A 78 0.07 -16.19 -6.41
CA GLN A 78 -1.30 -15.79 -6.09
C GLN A 78 -1.35 -14.79 -4.90
N SER A 79 -0.52 -15.00 -3.89
CA SER A 79 -0.44 -14.11 -2.72
C SER A 79 0.07 -12.72 -3.12
N ILE A 80 1.08 -12.63 -3.97
CA ILE A 80 1.61 -11.38 -4.51
C ILE A 80 0.53 -10.66 -5.33
N LYS A 81 -0.13 -11.38 -6.25
CA LYS A 81 -1.21 -10.82 -7.08
C LYS A 81 -2.33 -10.24 -6.22
N LYS A 82 -2.81 -11.00 -5.23
CA LYS A 82 -3.87 -10.54 -4.31
C LYS A 82 -3.48 -9.31 -3.51
N ARG A 83 -2.21 -9.23 -3.05
CA ARG A 83 -1.70 -8.04 -2.34
C ARG A 83 -1.66 -6.82 -3.24
N THR A 84 -1.23 -6.98 -4.48
CA THR A 84 -1.16 -5.89 -5.47
C THR A 84 -2.56 -5.37 -5.81
N GLU A 85 -3.52 -6.26 -6.06
CA GLU A 85 -4.92 -5.89 -6.31
C GLU A 85 -5.52 -5.12 -5.13
N LEU A 86 -5.33 -5.60 -3.91
CA LEU A 86 -5.81 -4.92 -2.69
C LEU A 86 -5.17 -3.54 -2.51
N PHE A 87 -3.87 -3.41 -2.81
CA PHE A 87 -3.17 -2.13 -2.76
C PHE A 87 -3.72 -1.14 -3.78
N MET A 88 -3.97 -1.59 -5.02
CA MET A 88 -4.56 -0.74 -6.07
C MET A 88 -5.97 -0.30 -5.73
N GLN A 89 -6.82 -1.20 -5.21
CA GLN A 89 -8.16 -0.85 -4.76
C GLN A 89 -8.17 0.19 -3.62
N LYS A 90 -7.28 0.02 -2.63
CA LYS A 90 -7.15 1.02 -1.55
C LYS A 90 -6.76 2.39 -2.09
N ARG A 91 -5.80 2.43 -3.01
CA ARG A 91 -5.33 3.68 -3.61
C ARG A 91 -6.40 4.37 -4.45
N GLU A 92 -7.16 3.59 -5.21
CA GLU A 92 -8.30 4.10 -5.98
C GLU A 92 -9.39 4.68 -5.06
N THR A 93 -9.72 3.96 -3.98
CA THR A 93 -10.68 4.42 -2.96
C THR A 93 -10.20 5.70 -2.29
N GLU A 94 -8.92 5.83 -1.95
CA GLU A 94 -8.32 7.03 -1.37
C GLU A 94 -8.42 8.23 -2.33
N ILE A 95 -8.08 8.04 -3.60
CA ILE A 95 -8.18 9.09 -4.63
C ILE A 95 -9.65 9.53 -4.83
N LEU A 96 -10.59 8.58 -4.85
CA LEU A 96 -12.01 8.89 -4.95
C LEU A 96 -12.50 9.65 -3.71
N ARG A 97 -12.04 9.28 -2.53
CA ARG A 97 -12.35 9.97 -1.27
C ARG A 97 -11.80 11.39 -1.26
N GLU A 98 -10.52 11.60 -1.60
CA GLU A 98 -9.93 12.94 -1.72
C GLU A 98 -10.71 13.81 -2.70
N LYS A 99 -11.08 13.27 -3.87
CA LYS A 99 -11.88 13.98 -4.87
C LYS A 99 -13.30 14.34 -4.37
N ALA A 100 -13.85 13.51 -3.49
CA ALA A 100 -15.17 13.74 -2.90
C ALA A 100 -15.14 14.71 -1.71
N GLU A 101 -14.02 14.75 -0.95
CA GLU A 101 -13.90 15.55 0.26
C GLU A 101 -13.34 16.96 0.04
N LEU A 102 -12.51 17.16 -0.99
CA LEU A 102 -11.79 18.41 -1.20
C LEU A 102 -12.38 19.25 -2.34
N ASP A 103 -12.23 20.56 -2.23
CA ASP A 103 -12.43 21.49 -3.35
C ASP A 103 -11.25 21.38 -4.32
N ARG A 104 -11.55 21.19 -5.62
CA ARG A 104 -10.54 20.89 -6.64
C ARG A 104 -9.55 22.01 -6.89
N LEU A 105 -9.98 23.27 -6.72
CA LEU A 105 -9.14 24.43 -7.00
C LEU A 105 -8.21 24.74 -5.82
N THR A 106 -8.75 24.68 -4.61
CA THR A 106 -8.04 25.16 -3.41
C THR A 106 -7.37 24.04 -2.61
N GLY A 107 -7.80 22.80 -2.79
CA GLY A 107 -7.24 21.63 -2.08
C GLY A 107 -7.54 21.59 -0.58
N ILE A 108 -8.47 22.44 -0.08
CA ILE A 108 -9.06 22.39 1.25
C ILE A 108 -10.40 21.66 1.21
N TYR A 109 -11.03 21.40 2.35
CA TYR A 109 -12.32 20.71 2.35
C TYR A 109 -13.40 21.46 1.55
N ASN A 110 -14.29 20.70 0.94
CA ASN A 110 -15.53 21.25 0.43
C ASN A 110 -16.55 21.47 1.56
N GLN A 111 -17.64 22.13 1.24
CA GLN A 111 -18.67 22.50 2.21
C GLN A 111 -19.26 21.30 2.96
N SER A 112 -19.61 20.22 2.25
CA SER A 112 -20.26 19.06 2.86
C SER A 112 -19.36 18.36 3.86
N THR A 113 -18.12 18.11 3.48
CA THR A 113 -17.11 17.49 4.34
C THR A 113 -16.79 18.36 5.56
N PHE A 114 -16.71 19.67 5.36
CA PHE A 114 -16.48 20.60 6.46
C PHE A 114 -17.62 20.53 7.49
N TYR A 115 -18.88 20.54 7.07
CA TYR A 115 -20.01 20.50 8.00
C TYR A 115 -20.06 19.22 8.81
N GLU A 116 -19.73 18.08 8.19
CA GLU A 116 -19.65 16.79 8.84
C GLU A 116 -18.53 16.75 9.89
N LYS A 117 -17.30 17.07 9.48
CA LYS A 117 -16.14 17.08 10.39
C LYS A 117 -16.23 18.14 11.48
N ALA A 118 -16.78 19.32 11.19
CA ALA A 118 -17.02 20.36 12.19
C ALA A 118 -18.00 19.88 13.27
N ARG A 119 -19.05 19.16 12.88
CA ARG A 119 -19.98 18.57 13.83
C ARG A 119 -19.28 17.55 14.74
N GLU A 120 -18.42 16.70 14.19
CA GLU A 120 -17.64 15.73 14.97
C GLU A 120 -16.73 16.42 15.98
N ILE A 121 -15.98 17.45 15.56
CA ILE A 121 -15.09 18.22 16.45
C ILE A 121 -15.87 18.88 17.58
N LEU A 122 -16.99 19.55 17.27
CA LEU A 122 -17.79 20.24 18.25
C LEU A 122 -18.42 19.30 19.29
N ASN A 123 -18.75 18.07 18.89
CA ASN A 123 -19.33 17.07 19.79
C ASN A 123 -18.28 16.38 20.68
N GLN A 124 -17.04 16.27 20.21
CA GLN A 124 -15.99 15.53 20.90
C GLN A 124 -15.13 16.38 21.82
N ASN A 125 -15.22 17.71 21.71
CA ASN A 125 -14.36 18.64 22.44
C ASN A 125 -15.18 19.63 23.26
N GLU A 126 -14.74 19.88 24.50
CA GLU A 126 -15.37 20.85 25.41
C GLU A 126 -14.88 22.30 25.23
N GLU A 127 -13.81 22.47 24.44
CA GLU A 127 -13.23 23.80 24.18
C GLU A 127 -14.24 24.78 23.58
N ASP A 128 -13.99 26.06 23.79
CA ASP A 128 -14.75 27.14 23.18
C ASP A 128 -14.28 27.34 21.72
N PHE A 129 -15.20 27.25 20.80
CA PHE A 129 -14.93 27.40 19.36
C PHE A 129 -15.49 28.70 18.81
N CYS A 130 -14.93 29.13 17.69
CA CYS A 130 -15.53 30.15 16.84
C CYS A 130 -15.51 29.69 15.37
N LEU A 131 -16.52 30.16 14.64
CA LEU A 131 -16.61 29.96 13.19
C LEU A 131 -16.38 31.29 12.51
N ILE A 132 -15.40 31.31 11.61
CA ILE A 132 -14.98 32.50 10.86
C ILE A 132 -15.41 32.32 9.41
N TYR A 133 -16.26 33.21 8.95
CA TYR A 133 -16.57 33.37 7.54
C TYR A 133 -15.63 34.39 6.92
N MET A 134 -15.05 34.05 5.78
CA MET A 134 -14.15 34.92 5.04
C MET A 134 -14.60 35.00 3.58
N ASN A 135 -14.57 36.19 3.00
CA ASN A 135 -14.73 36.37 1.56
C ASN A 135 -13.79 37.43 1.01
N ILE A 136 -13.52 37.33 -0.31
CA ILE A 136 -12.72 38.31 -1.02
C ILE A 136 -13.64 39.43 -1.49
N ASN A 137 -13.45 40.62 -0.94
CA ASN A 137 -14.26 41.78 -1.33
C ASN A 137 -14.03 42.14 -2.80
N ARG A 138 -15.09 42.27 -3.58
CA ARG A 138 -15.05 42.59 -5.01
C ARG A 138 -14.27 41.56 -5.85
N PHE A 139 -14.33 40.29 -5.54
CA PHE A 139 -13.64 39.23 -6.30
C PHE A 139 -14.00 39.25 -7.80
N GLN A 140 -15.24 39.60 -8.14
CA GLN A 140 -15.64 39.74 -9.54
C GLN A 140 -14.82 40.82 -10.24
N VAL A 141 -14.50 41.96 -9.61
CA VAL A 141 -13.67 43.02 -10.18
C VAL A 141 -12.23 42.53 -10.45
N ILE A 142 -11.72 41.65 -9.60
CA ILE A 142 -10.42 41.02 -9.84
C ILE A 142 -10.48 40.18 -11.12
N ASN A 143 -11.50 39.36 -11.28
CA ASN A 143 -11.70 38.56 -12.48
C ASN A 143 -11.87 39.44 -13.75
N ASP A 144 -12.61 40.54 -13.62
CA ASP A 144 -12.85 41.45 -14.76
C ASP A 144 -11.56 42.21 -15.19
N LEU A 145 -10.70 42.57 -14.23
CA LEU A 145 -9.46 43.34 -14.48
C LEU A 145 -8.26 42.45 -14.84
N TYR A 146 -8.12 41.31 -14.20
CA TYR A 146 -6.93 40.44 -14.30
C TYR A 146 -7.18 39.10 -14.96
N GLY A 147 -8.44 38.81 -15.28
CA GLY A 147 -8.86 37.55 -15.88
C GLY A 147 -9.19 36.46 -14.82
N ILE A 148 -10.02 35.50 -15.26
CA ILE A 148 -10.47 34.39 -14.40
C ILE A 148 -9.30 33.53 -13.90
N GLU A 149 -8.27 33.34 -14.72
CA GLU A 149 -7.10 32.55 -14.35
C GLU A 149 -6.32 33.17 -13.16
N GLU A 150 -6.29 34.51 -13.06
CA GLU A 150 -5.68 35.19 -11.93
C GLU A 150 -6.54 35.07 -10.68
N GLY A 151 -7.86 35.18 -10.82
CA GLY A 151 -8.79 34.88 -9.72
C GLY A 151 -8.63 33.45 -9.17
N ASP A 152 -8.49 32.48 -10.06
CA ASP A 152 -8.26 31.09 -9.69
C ASP A 152 -6.90 30.90 -8.98
N ARG A 153 -5.84 31.58 -9.44
CA ARG A 153 -4.51 31.61 -8.77
C ARG A 153 -4.61 32.18 -7.36
N LEU A 154 -5.35 33.27 -7.20
CA LEU A 154 -5.59 33.88 -5.89
C LEU A 154 -6.34 32.92 -4.95
N LEU A 155 -7.40 32.27 -5.43
CA LEU A 155 -8.15 31.30 -4.65
C LEU A 155 -7.29 30.10 -4.24
N ALA A 156 -6.48 29.58 -5.15
CA ALA A 156 -5.55 28.48 -4.86
C ALA A 156 -4.48 28.88 -3.83
N TYR A 157 -3.97 30.10 -3.93
CA TYR A 157 -3.02 30.66 -2.95
C TYR A 157 -3.63 30.74 -1.55
N ILE A 158 -4.85 31.30 -1.43
CA ILE A 158 -5.59 31.35 -0.17
C ILE A 158 -5.83 29.94 0.36
N GLY A 159 -6.25 29.00 -0.51
CA GLY A 159 -6.44 27.60 -0.14
C GLY A 159 -5.20 26.97 0.45
N LYS A 160 -4.03 27.18 -0.18
CA LYS A 160 -2.74 26.69 0.32
C LYS A 160 -2.42 27.28 1.69
N TYR A 161 -2.55 28.58 1.85
CA TYR A 161 -2.31 29.25 3.14
C TYR A 161 -3.21 28.70 4.25
N LEU A 162 -4.51 28.56 3.97
CA LEU A 162 -5.48 28.02 4.94
C LEU A 162 -5.22 26.54 5.25
N LYS A 163 -4.79 25.76 4.28
CA LYS A 163 -4.39 24.35 4.48
C LYS A 163 -3.19 24.23 5.42
N ASP A 164 -2.17 25.07 5.19
CA ASP A 164 -0.99 25.12 6.06
C ASP A 164 -1.37 25.58 7.47
N TYR A 165 -2.27 26.58 7.58
CA TYR A 165 -2.80 27.01 8.87
C TYR A 165 -3.52 25.88 9.59
N MET A 166 -4.43 25.16 8.93
CA MET A 166 -5.14 24.01 9.49
C MET A 166 -4.17 22.91 9.98
N ASN A 167 -3.14 22.60 9.21
CA ASN A 167 -2.17 21.56 9.56
C ASN A 167 -1.32 21.90 10.80
N ASN A 168 -1.15 23.18 11.07
CA ASN A 168 -0.32 23.67 12.19
C ASN A 168 -1.13 23.97 13.45
N HIS A 169 -2.47 23.90 13.40
CA HIS A 169 -3.33 24.25 14.53
C HIS A 169 -4.35 23.13 14.81
N SER A 170 -4.28 22.57 16.01
CA SER A 170 -5.19 21.52 16.46
C SER A 170 -6.64 22.03 16.45
N HIS A 171 -7.58 21.13 16.16
CA HIS A 171 -9.03 21.41 16.15
C HIS A 171 -9.43 22.55 15.19
N THR A 172 -8.58 22.81 14.16
CA THR A 172 -8.89 23.79 13.12
C THR A 172 -9.33 23.07 11.86
N LEU A 173 -10.43 23.51 11.26
CA LEU A 173 -10.91 23.05 9.95
C LEU A 173 -11.09 24.25 9.04
N VAL A 174 -10.83 24.04 7.74
CA VAL A 174 -11.04 25.05 6.71
C VAL A 174 -11.75 24.47 5.51
N CYS A 175 -12.64 25.24 4.90
CA CYS A 175 -13.26 24.86 3.65
C CYS A 175 -13.50 26.05 2.72
N ARG A 176 -13.70 25.73 1.44
CA ARG A 176 -14.29 26.64 0.48
C ARG A 176 -15.77 26.34 0.35
N LEU A 177 -16.63 27.35 0.59
CA LEU A 177 -18.08 27.22 0.44
C LEU A 177 -18.49 27.29 -1.02
N THR A 178 -18.24 28.44 -1.61
CA THR A 178 -18.55 28.79 -3.00
C THR A 178 -17.54 29.78 -3.49
N THR A 179 -17.50 30.09 -4.74
CA THR A 179 -16.69 31.10 -5.45
C THR A 179 -15.50 31.66 -4.67
N ASP A 180 -15.71 32.67 -3.85
CA ASP A 180 -14.73 33.43 -3.07
C ASP A 180 -14.97 33.38 -1.56
N HIS A 181 -15.80 32.43 -1.10
CA HIS A 181 -16.23 32.29 0.29
C HIS A 181 -15.57 31.09 0.95
N PHE A 182 -15.04 31.31 2.16
CA PHE A 182 -14.36 30.32 2.97
C PHE A 182 -14.94 30.27 4.39
N LEU A 183 -14.85 29.10 5.03
CA LEU A 183 -15.11 28.95 6.46
C LEU A 183 -13.89 28.39 7.17
N ILE A 184 -13.67 28.86 8.39
CA ILE A 184 -12.63 28.40 9.29
C ILE A 184 -13.29 28.13 10.65
N LEU A 185 -13.29 26.88 11.09
CA LEU A 185 -13.59 26.52 12.47
C LEU A 185 -12.28 26.47 13.24
N THR A 186 -12.20 27.13 14.39
CA THR A 186 -11.01 27.08 15.25
C THR A 186 -11.40 27.36 16.71
N THR A 187 -10.51 27.09 17.65
CA THR A 187 -10.75 27.43 19.04
C THR A 187 -10.67 28.95 19.24
N GLN A 188 -11.43 29.48 20.23
CA GLN A 188 -11.36 30.89 20.56
C GLN A 188 -9.97 31.32 21.06
N SER A 189 -9.24 30.37 21.66
CA SER A 189 -7.85 30.59 22.11
C SER A 189 -6.92 30.86 20.95
N GLU A 190 -6.99 30.00 19.90
CA GLU A 190 -6.20 30.17 18.68
C GLU A 190 -6.56 31.43 17.91
N TYR A 191 -7.86 31.71 17.78
CA TYR A 191 -8.32 32.96 17.17
C TYR A 191 -7.75 34.20 17.90
N LYS A 192 -7.75 34.23 19.25
CA LYS A 192 -7.20 35.34 20.03
C LYS A 192 -5.71 35.54 19.84
N LYS A 193 -4.95 34.45 19.68
CA LYS A 193 -3.50 34.51 19.40
C LYS A 193 -3.19 35.04 17.99
N ASN A 194 -4.02 34.70 17.02
CA ASN A 194 -3.77 34.93 15.59
C ASN A 194 -4.68 36.00 14.98
N LYS A 195 -5.10 37.01 15.74
CA LYS A 195 -6.01 38.10 15.30
C LYS A 195 -5.55 38.87 14.05
N LYS A 196 -4.26 38.87 13.73
CA LYS A 196 -3.67 39.59 12.58
C LYS A 196 -3.13 38.60 11.56
N ILE A 197 -4.02 37.78 11.00
CA ILE A 197 -3.66 36.91 9.87
C ILE A 197 -3.71 37.78 8.61
N ASP A 198 -2.57 38.06 8.03
CA ASP A 198 -2.47 38.73 6.73
C ASP A 198 -2.17 37.68 5.66
N ILE A 199 -3.25 37.11 5.15
CA ILE A 199 -3.18 35.98 4.16
C ILE A 199 -2.54 36.45 2.85
N LEU A 200 -2.72 37.70 2.48
CA LEU A 200 -2.29 38.24 1.19
C LEU A 200 -0.95 38.98 1.23
N LYS A 201 -0.28 39.02 2.37
CA LYS A 201 0.98 39.75 2.56
C LYS A 201 2.05 39.43 1.52
N ASP A 202 2.19 38.16 1.18
CA ASP A 202 3.23 37.69 0.26
C ASP A 202 2.66 37.35 -1.14
N TYR A 203 1.42 37.80 -1.44
CA TYR A 203 0.84 37.61 -2.75
C TYR A 203 1.45 38.63 -3.76
N PRO A 204 1.81 38.20 -4.99
CA PRO A 204 2.57 39.05 -5.94
C PRO A 204 1.86 40.31 -6.40
N LEU A 205 0.53 40.33 -6.35
CA LEU A 205 -0.29 41.47 -6.76
C LEU A 205 -0.90 42.14 -5.53
N ASP A 206 -0.75 43.46 -5.43
CA ASP A 206 -1.41 44.24 -4.40
C ASP A 206 -2.88 44.40 -4.74
N PHE A 207 -3.65 43.41 -4.33
CA PHE A 207 -5.10 43.58 -4.31
C PHE A 207 -5.44 44.42 -3.09
N ASN A 208 -5.68 45.71 -3.26
CA ASN A 208 -6.31 46.58 -2.26
C ASN A 208 -7.71 46.10 -1.84
N SER A 209 -8.01 44.84 -2.04
CA SER A 209 -9.22 44.14 -1.71
C SER A 209 -9.04 43.50 -0.35
N ALA A 210 -9.41 44.25 0.66
CA ALA A 210 -9.44 43.71 2.02
C ALA A 210 -10.26 42.42 2.06
N LEU A 211 -9.66 41.33 2.54
CA LEU A 211 -10.40 40.16 2.94
C LEU A 211 -11.42 40.59 4.00
N ARG A 212 -12.66 40.18 3.83
CA ARG A 212 -13.71 40.47 4.79
C ARG A 212 -13.96 39.27 5.64
N PHE A 213 -13.98 39.50 6.98
CA PHE A 213 -14.21 38.46 7.98
C PHE A 213 -15.49 38.71 8.75
N GLY A 214 -16.26 37.67 9.04
CA GLY A 214 -17.31 37.66 10.02
C GLY A 214 -17.08 36.52 10.99
N ILE A 215 -17.23 36.79 12.28
CA ILE A 215 -16.90 35.85 13.34
C ILE A 215 -18.13 35.55 14.17
N TYR A 216 -18.43 34.28 14.34
CA TYR A 216 -19.46 33.79 15.25
C TYR A 216 -18.80 32.98 16.36
N PHE A 217 -18.89 33.46 17.59
CA PHE A 217 -18.48 32.72 18.79
C PHE A 217 -19.56 31.70 19.10
N ILE A 218 -19.20 30.40 19.15
CA ILE A 218 -20.15 29.32 19.33
C ILE A 218 -20.46 29.19 20.82
N GLU A 219 -21.63 29.66 21.22
CA GLU A 219 -22.15 29.53 22.58
C GLU A 219 -22.96 28.23 22.74
N ASP A 220 -23.70 27.85 21.73
CA ASP A 220 -24.51 26.65 21.69
C ASP A 220 -24.06 25.69 20.58
N LYS A 221 -23.38 24.62 20.99
CA LYS A 221 -22.88 23.58 20.09
C LYS A 221 -23.99 22.69 19.52
N SER A 222 -25.21 22.74 20.04
CA SER A 222 -26.34 21.95 19.52
C SER A 222 -26.90 22.51 18.20
N LEU A 223 -26.65 23.77 17.89
CA LEU A 223 -27.03 24.39 16.64
C LEU A 223 -26.38 23.69 15.44
N SER A 224 -27.05 23.62 14.29
CA SER A 224 -26.45 23.12 13.09
C SER A 224 -25.28 23.99 12.62
N VAL A 225 -24.22 23.37 12.06
CA VAL A 225 -23.06 24.11 11.55
C VAL A 225 -23.47 25.08 10.45
N HIS A 226 -24.53 24.78 9.71
CA HIS A 226 -25.11 25.66 8.69
C HIS A 226 -25.61 26.98 9.31
N ILE A 227 -26.37 26.90 10.40
CA ILE A 227 -26.87 28.10 11.12
C ILE A 227 -25.71 28.92 11.68
N MET A 228 -24.67 28.27 12.21
CA MET A 228 -23.44 28.93 12.67
C MET A 228 -22.73 29.67 11.53
N ALA A 229 -22.63 29.03 10.35
CA ALA A 229 -22.04 29.63 9.15
C ALA A 229 -22.83 30.86 8.68
N ASP A 230 -24.16 30.79 8.68
CA ASP A 230 -25.03 31.92 8.33
C ASP A 230 -24.83 33.09 9.29
N ARG A 231 -24.74 32.84 10.61
CA ARG A 231 -24.46 33.87 11.60
C ARG A 231 -23.10 34.53 11.39
N ALA A 232 -22.06 33.77 11.09
CA ALA A 232 -20.74 34.28 10.73
C ALA A 232 -20.80 35.14 9.43
N ALA A 233 -21.53 34.69 8.43
CA ALA A 233 -21.72 35.43 7.18
C ALA A 233 -22.49 36.74 7.39
N MET A 234 -23.50 36.74 8.24
CA MET A 234 -24.24 37.96 8.65
C MET A 234 -23.32 38.96 9.36
N ALA A 235 -22.45 38.49 10.26
CA ALA A 235 -21.45 39.34 10.92
C ALA A 235 -20.50 39.99 9.90
N ALA A 236 -20.05 39.26 8.85
CA ALA A 236 -19.25 39.85 7.80
C ALA A 236 -19.99 40.92 6.97
N LYS A 237 -21.29 40.75 6.74
CA LYS A 237 -22.12 41.74 6.03
C LYS A 237 -22.38 43.01 6.83
N SER A 238 -22.49 42.94 8.16
CA SER A 238 -22.77 44.09 9.00
C SER A 238 -21.68 45.18 9.01
N ILE A 239 -20.44 44.83 8.60
CA ILE A 239 -19.29 45.75 8.52
C ILE A 239 -19.38 46.67 7.27
N LYS A 240 -20.35 46.49 6.39
CA LYS A 240 -20.46 47.21 5.11
C LYS A 240 -20.80 48.69 5.21
N ASN A 241 -21.17 49.20 6.36
CA ASN A 241 -21.74 50.54 6.55
C ASN A 241 -20.92 51.48 7.47
N ARG A 242 -19.62 51.33 7.55
CA ARG A 242 -18.75 52.33 8.20
C ARG A 242 -17.61 52.81 7.30
#